data_4c2cea4d26b55d8b9c6b19ff5b598d28
#
_entry.id   4c2cea4d26b55d8b9c6b19ff5b598d28
#
_cell.length_a   1.000
_cell.length_b   1.000
_cell.length_c   1.000
_cell.angle_alpha   90.00
_cell.angle_beta   90.00
_cell.angle_gamma   90.00
#
_symmetry.space_group_name_H-M   'P 1'
#
loop_
_entity.id
_entity.type
_entity.pdbx_description
1 polymer ?
#
loop_
_entity_poly.entity_id
_entity_poly.type
_entity_poly.pdbx_seq_one_letter_code
_entity_poly.pdbx_strand_id
1 'polypeptide(L)' 'SKEELIGYLRGNSFKYRWRFRFRNGKQDLEKAEWYEKKLKELL' A
#
# COMPACT_ATOMS: atom_id res chain seq x y z
N SER A 1 17.33 -2.56 3.24
CA SER A 1 17.28 -1.89 4.54
C SER A 1 15.84 -1.65 4.96
N LYS A 2 15.66 -1.35 6.22
CA LYS A 2 14.34 -1.02 6.74
C LYS A 2 13.76 0.22 6.07
N GLU A 3 14.61 1.20 5.84
CA GLU A 3 14.18 2.44 5.20
C GLU A 3 13.70 2.21 3.77
N GLU A 4 14.40 1.36 3.04
CA GLU A 4 14.00 1.01 1.69
C GLU A 4 12.69 0.24 1.69
N LEU A 5 12.52 -0.66 2.65
CA LEU A 5 11.28 -1.42 2.78
C LEU A 5 10.11 -0.50 3.11
N ILE A 6 10.32 0.44 4.01
CA ILE A 6 9.28 1.42 4.35
C ILE A 6 8.87 2.21 3.12
N GLY A 7 9.86 2.67 2.34
CA GLY A 7 9.59 3.40 1.10
C GLY A 7 8.80 2.57 0.09
N TYR A 8 9.18 1.31 -0.07
CA TYR A 8 8.48 0.39 -0.95
C TYR A 8 7.02 0.22 -0.53
N LEU A 9 6.79 -0.01 0.76
CA LEU A 9 5.43 -0.20 1.27
C LEU A 9 4.58 1.05 1.13
N ARG A 10 5.17 2.21 1.42
CA ARG A 10 4.47 3.49 1.27
C ARG A 10 4.09 3.75 -0.17
N GLY A 11 5.01 3.51 -1.10
CA GLY A 11 4.75 3.72 -2.52
C GLY A 11 3.62 2.84 -3.02
N ASN A 12 3.62 1.57 -2.61
CA ASN A 12 2.59 0.64 -3.05
C ASN A 12 1.24 0.95 -2.41
N SER A 13 1.21 1.31 -1.13
CA SER A 13 -0.04 1.66 -0.48
C SER A 13 -0.67 2.89 -1.14
N PHE A 14 0.15 3.89 -1.44
CA PHE A 14 -0.31 5.09 -2.14
C PHE A 14 -0.85 4.73 -3.53
N LYS A 15 -0.12 3.92 -4.27
CA LYS A 15 -0.51 3.53 -5.62
C LYS A 15 -1.89 2.87 -5.65
N TYR A 16 -2.08 1.87 -4.79
CA TYR A 16 -3.35 1.14 -4.78
C TYR A 16 -4.48 1.96 -4.18
N ARG A 17 -4.19 2.79 -3.20
CA ARG A 17 -5.18 3.68 -2.61
C ARG A 17 -5.69 4.69 -3.64
N TRP A 18 -4.82 5.12 -4.54
CA TRP A 18 -5.20 6.02 -5.63
C TRP A 18 -5.95 5.28 -6.73
N ARG A 19 -5.48 4.07 -7.07
CA ARG A 19 -5.98 3.33 -8.24
C ARG A 19 -7.35 2.71 -8.03
N PHE A 20 -7.72 2.37 -6.81
CA PHE A 20 -8.93 1.56 -6.61
C PHE A 20 -10.19 2.21 -7.18
N ARG A 21 -10.21 3.52 -7.28
CA ARG A 21 -11.35 4.25 -7.86
C ARG A 21 -11.49 4.03 -9.36
N PHE A 22 -10.38 3.76 -10.05
CA PHE A 22 -10.33 3.80 -11.51
C PHE A 22 -10.09 2.44 -12.13
N ARG A 23 -9.72 1.44 -11.33
CA ARG A 23 -9.30 0.16 -11.86
C ARG A 23 -10.04 -0.98 -11.16
N ASN A 24 -9.33 -1.72 -10.36
CA ASN A 24 -9.84 -2.97 -9.81
C ASN A 24 -10.67 -2.81 -8.54
N GLY A 25 -11.07 -1.60 -8.20
CA GLY A 25 -11.98 -1.36 -7.10
C GLY A 25 -11.59 -2.08 -5.83
N LYS A 26 -12.41 -3.02 -5.41
CA LYS A 26 -12.21 -3.74 -4.15
C LYS A 26 -10.85 -4.42 -4.06
N GLN A 27 -10.37 -5.00 -5.17
CA GLN A 27 -9.06 -5.66 -5.17
C GLN A 27 -7.94 -4.71 -4.83
N ASP A 28 -7.91 -3.55 -5.48
CA ASP A 28 -6.85 -2.57 -5.24
C ASP A 28 -6.98 -1.96 -3.84
N LEU A 29 -8.19 -1.80 -3.35
CA LEU A 29 -8.40 -1.32 -1.99
C LEU A 29 -7.85 -2.31 -0.97
N GLU A 30 -8.08 -3.59 -1.18
CA GLU A 30 -7.56 -4.62 -0.30
C GLU A 30 -6.04 -4.66 -0.33
N LYS A 31 -5.43 -4.46 -1.49
CA LYS A 31 -3.98 -4.36 -1.60
C LYS A 31 -3.44 -3.16 -0.84
N ALA A 32 -4.10 -2.01 -0.98
CA ALA A 32 -3.69 -0.82 -0.25
C ALA A 32 -3.72 -1.07 1.25
N GLU A 33 -4.77 -1.70 1.73
CA GLU A 33 -4.91 -2.00 3.16
C GLU A 33 -3.83 -2.95 3.64
N TRP A 34 -3.47 -3.95 2.82
CA TRP A 34 -2.43 -4.89 3.15
C TRP A 34 -1.08 -4.18 3.32
N TYR A 35 -0.73 -3.31 2.36
CA TYR A 35 0.52 -2.57 2.43
C TYR A 35 0.53 -1.60 3.59
N GLU A 36 -0.61 -0.96 3.87
CA GLU A 36 -0.73 -0.04 5.00
C GLU A 36 -0.52 -0.75 6.32
N LYS A 37 -1.07 -1.96 6.44
CA LYS A 37 -0.90 -2.76 7.65
C LYS A 37 0.56 -3.13 7.86
N LYS A 38 1.24 -3.58 6.80
CA LYS A 38 2.66 -3.93 6.89
C LYS A 38 3.51 -2.72 7.24
N LEU A 39 3.22 -1.58 6.66
CA LEU A 39 3.92 -0.35 6.97
C LEU A 39 3.77 0.01 8.44
N LYS A 40 2.56 -0.10 8.94
CA LYS A 40 2.26 0.21 10.34
C LYS A 40 3.04 -0.70 11.29
N GLU A 41 3.20 -1.97 10.93
CA GLU A 41 3.95 -2.92 11.74
C GLU A 41 5.43 -2.55 11.83
N LEU A 42 5.96 -1.86 10.84
CA LEU A 42 7.36 -1.44 10.82
C LEU A 42 7.60 -0.10 11.52
N LEU A 43 6.56 0.66 11.73
CA LEU A 43 6.68 1.96 12.39
C LEU A 43 6.40 1.81 13.88
#